data_1cc2fd77f8191ec2ecb473f6c6271c74
#
_entry.id   1cc2fd77f8191ec2ecb473f6c6271c74
#
_cell.length_a   1.000
_cell.length_b   1.000
_cell.length_c   1.000
_cell.angle_alpha   90.00
_cell.angle_beta   90.00
_cell.angle_gamma   90.00
#
_symmetry.space_group_name_H-M   'P 1'
#
loop_
_entity.id
_entity.type
_entity.pdbx_description
1 polymer ?
#
loop_
_entity_poly.entity_id
_entity_poly.type
_entity_poly.pdbx_seq_one_letter_code
_entity_poly.pdbx_strand_id
1 'polypeptide(L)'
;MASQAPVERALRHLVADGVTHGTLGPGARLPTERDLVDQLAAPRSAVRRALDALEQDGIVVRQVGRGTFLADVLHPAAVTAPADTSPAEIMAARRLLEPQLAGLAARSATQADLERIEGCLRRGGAAADARGFEEWDSALHRAIALGTHNGLLMTLFDTMNAARTLPVWGGLKRRSSTPERRLDYHADHTAIVVALRERDADAARDRMREHLSRVSEHLLGGH
;
A
#
# COMPACT_ATOMS: atom_id res chain seq x y z
N MET A 1 24.35 -26.48 5.89
CA MET A 1 23.24 -25.55 5.55
C MET A 1 23.44 -24.13 6.16
N ALA A 2 24.67 -23.60 6.27
CA ALA A 2 24.93 -22.36 6.99
C ALA A 2 25.41 -21.17 6.10
N SER A 3 25.35 -21.29 4.76
CA SER A 3 25.93 -20.29 3.84
C SER A 3 24.91 -19.35 3.16
N GLN A 4 23.62 -19.43 3.44
CA GLN A 4 22.58 -18.64 2.73
C GLN A 4 22.27 -17.31 3.41
N ALA A 5 22.28 -17.25 4.72
CA ALA A 5 21.95 -16.07 5.52
C ALA A 5 22.85 -14.83 5.28
N PRO A 6 24.16 -14.94 4.95
CA PRO A 6 25.01 -13.75 4.76
C PRO A 6 24.69 -12.98 3.48
N VAL A 7 24.51 -13.67 2.34
CA VAL A 7 24.27 -13.03 1.04
C VAL A 7 22.88 -12.40 1.00
N GLU A 8 21.86 -13.10 1.50
CA GLU A 8 20.52 -12.57 1.62
C GLU A 8 20.48 -11.32 2.52
N ARG A 9 21.13 -11.38 3.67
CA ARG A 9 21.24 -10.23 4.57
C ARG A 9 21.95 -9.05 3.91
N ALA A 10 23.06 -9.29 3.22
CA ALA A 10 23.80 -8.26 2.50
C ALA A 10 22.96 -7.62 1.39
N LEU A 11 22.17 -8.43 0.65
CA LEU A 11 21.28 -7.92 -0.38
C LEU A 11 20.12 -7.10 0.23
N ARG A 12 19.55 -7.53 1.36
CA ARG A 12 18.54 -6.76 2.10
C ARG A 12 19.09 -5.41 2.57
N HIS A 13 20.32 -5.38 3.09
CA HIS A 13 20.99 -4.13 3.47
C HIS A 13 21.19 -3.22 2.27
N LEU A 14 21.68 -3.74 1.14
CA LEU A 14 21.88 -2.96 -0.08
C LEU A 14 20.57 -2.30 -0.55
N VAL A 15 19.47 -3.04 -0.51
CA VAL A 15 18.15 -2.51 -0.86
C VAL A 15 17.68 -1.47 0.17
N ALA A 16 17.81 -1.75 1.47
CA ALA A 16 17.40 -0.85 2.55
C ALA A 16 18.20 0.46 2.52
N ASP A 17 19.52 0.39 2.31
CA ASP A 17 20.40 1.55 2.19
C ASP A 17 20.05 2.38 0.95
N GLY A 18 19.78 1.71 -0.18
CA GLY A 18 19.35 2.39 -1.41
C GLY A 18 18.04 3.15 -1.22
N VAL A 19 17.08 2.58 -0.50
CA VAL A 19 15.81 3.23 -0.16
C VAL A 19 16.03 4.40 0.79
N THR A 20 16.83 4.19 1.85
CA THR A 20 17.09 5.21 2.89
C THR A 20 17.80 6.43 2.31
N HIS A 21 18.75 6.22 1.40
CA HIS A 21 19.51 7.29 0.75
C HIS A 21 18.84 7.83 -0.54
N GLY A 22 17.66 7.32 -0.90
CA GLY A 22 16.88 7.79 -2.05
C GLY A 22 17.44 7.37 -3.42
N THR A 23 18.41 6.46 -3.46
CA THR A 23 18.98 5.93 -4.72
C THR A 23 18.14 4.80 -5.33
N LEU A 24 17.27 4.15 -4.52
CA LEU A 24 16.27 3.18 -4.97
C LEU A 24 14.89 3.65 -4.52
N GLY A 25 14.06 4.07 -5.45
CA GLY A 25 12.64 4.35 -5.22
C GLY A 25 11.74 3.16 -5.58
N PRO A 26 10.44 3.19 -5.23
CA PRO A 26 9.45 2.22 -5.70
C PRO A 26 9.53 2.03 -7.21
N GLY A 27 9.52 0.79 -7.70
CA GLY A 27 9.67 0.46 -9.12
C GLY A 27 11.07 0.66 -9.70
N ALA A 28 12.06 1.10 -8.90
CA ALA A 28 13.43 1.26 -9.37
C ALA A 28 14.04 -0.10 -9.74
N ARG A 29 14.80 -0.11 -10.84
CA ARG A 29 15.51 -1.31 -11.27
C ARG A 29 16.71 -1.58 -10.35
N LEU A 30 16.80 -2.80 -9.83
CA LEU A 30 17.98 -3.26 -9.10
C LEU A 30 19.13 -3.54 -10.08
N PRO A 31 20.39 -3.55 -9.57
CA PRO A 31 21.52 -4.07 -10.31
C PRO A 31 21.24 -5.46 -10.86
N THR A 32 21.83 -5.81 -11.99
CA THR A 32 21.64 -7.14 -12.59
C THR A 32 22.21 -8.25 -11.70
N GLU A 33 21.79 -9.50 -11.89
CA GLU A 33 22.36 -10.64 -11.16
C GLU A 33 23.92 -10.67 -11.27
N ARG A 34 24.46 -10.27 -12.41
CA ARG A 34 25.89 -10.19 -12.62
C ARG A 34 26.52 -9.11 -11.75
N ASP A 35 25.93 -7.91 -11.76
CA ASP A 35 26.46 -6.80 -10.96
C ASP A 35 26.37 -7.12 -9.45
N LEU A 36 25.29 -7.81 -9.02
CA LEU A 36 25.13 -8.27 -7.63
C LEU A 36 26.15 -9.35 -7.24
N VAL A 37 26.52 -10.25 -8.16
CA VAL A 37 27.61 -11.22 -7.94
C VAL A 37 28.92 -10.50 -7.66
N ASP A 38 29.22 -9.49 -8.45
CA ASP A 38 30.46 -8.71 -8.32
C ASP A 38 30.44 -7.84 -7.03
N GLN A 39 29.32 -7.14 -6.76
CA GLN A 39 29.18 -6.28 -5.57
C GLN A 39 29.17 -7.04 -4.25
N LEU A 40 28.54 -8.21 -4.21
CA LEU A 40 28.40 -9.02 -3.01
C LEU A 40 29.54 -10.05 -2.86
N ALA A 41 30.46 -10.13 -3.84
CA ALA A 41 31.51 -11.13 -3.93
C ALA A 41 30.99 -12.55 -3.65
N ALA A 42 29.84 -12.90 -4.21
CA ALA A 42 29.08 -14.11 -3.89
C ALA A 42 28.81 -14.97 -5.12
N PRO A 43 28.74 -16.31 -4.98
CA PRO A 43 28.37 -17.20 -6.09
C PRO A 43 27.00 -16.84 -6.69
N ARG A 44 26.86 -16.92 -8.02
CA ARG A 44 25.61 -16.62 -8.74
C ARG A 44 24.40 -17.37 -8.18
N SER A 45 24.60 -18.65 -7.78
CA SER A 45 23.53 -19.45 -7.18
C SER A 45 23.05 -18.90 -5.83
N ALA A 46 23.95 -18.28 -5.04
CA ALA A 46 23.60 -17.67 -3.76
C ALA A 46 22.84 -16.35 -3.98
N VAL A 47 23.27 -15.53 -4.96
CA VAL A 47 22.57 -14.30 -5.35
C VAL A 47 21.17 -14.60 -5.86
N ARG A 48 21.00 -15.62 -6.70
CA ARG A 48 19.66 -16.03 -7.18
C ARG A 48 18.74 -16.44 -6.06
N ARG A 49 19.22 -17.26 -5.12
CA ARG A 49 18.42 -17.67 -3.94
C ARG A 49 18.06 -16.47 -3.05
N ALA A 50 18.99 -15.53 -2.87
CA ALA A 50 18.72 -14.31 -2.14
C ALA A 50 17.64 -13.45 -2.83
N LEU A 51 17.70 -13.31 -4.16
CA LEU A 51 16.65 -12.64 -4.93
C LEU A 51 15.32 -13.40 -4.88
N ASP A 52 15.33 -14.75 -4.91
CA ASP A 52 14.12 -15.57 -4.74
C ASP A 52 13.47 -15.30 -3.37
N ALA A 53 14.27 -15.19 -2.31
CA ALA A 53 13.78 -14.87 -0.97
C ALA A 53 13.18 -13.45 -0.90
N LEU A 54 13.84 -12.45 -1.48
CA LEU A 54 13.32 -11.08 -1.53
C LEU A 54 12.04 -10.98 -2.38
N GLU A 55 11.91 -11.78 -3.43
CA GLU A 55 10.69 -11.85 -4.26
C GLU A 55 9.55 -12.53 -3.50
N GLN A 56 9.81 -13.62 -2.77
CA GLN A 56 8.83 -14.28 -1.88
C GLN A 56 8.34 -13.33 -0.77
N ASP A 57 9.24 -12.47 -0.27
CA ASP A 57 8.90 -11.45 0.72
C ASP A 57 8.28 -10.18 0.10
N GLY A 58 8.06 -10.17 -1.22
CA GLY A 58 7.46 -9.04 -1.93
C GLY A 58 8.31 -7.75 -1.93
N ILE A 59 9.61 -7.86 -1.64
CA ILE A 59 10.55 -6.73 -1.65
C ILE A 59 10.94 -6.37 -3.08
N VAL A 60 11.07 -7.37 -3.94
CA VAL A 60 11.39 -7.19 -5.36
C VAL A 60 10.41 -7.94 -6.25
N VAL A 61 10.31 -7.50 -7.48
CA VAL A 61 9.52 -8.15 -8.55
C VAL A 61 10.44 -8.43 -9.73
N ARG A 62 10.45 -9.67 -10.22
CA ARG A 62 11.18 -10.04 -11.43
C ARG A 62 10.27 -9.97 -12.65
N GLN A 63 10.74 -9.28 -13.67
CA GLN A 63 10.07 -9.21 -14.96
C GLN A 63 10.93 -9.91 -15.99
N VAL A 64 10.39 -10.99 -16.60
CA VAL A 64 11.13 -11.78 -17.60
C VAL A 64 11.62 -10.89 -18.73
N GLY A 65 12.92 -10.97 -19.01
CA GLY A 65 13.58 -10.15 -20.06
C GLY A 65 13.81 -8.67 -19.70
N ARG A 66 13.29 -8.18 -18.57
CA ARG A 66 13.40 -6.77 -18.18
C ARG A 66 14.29 -6.54 -16.96
N GLY A 67 14.39 -7.52 -16.06
CA GLY A 67 15.23 -7.46 -14.87
C GLY A 67 14.46 -7.59 -13.56
N THR A 68 15.15 -7.26 -12.45
CA THR A 68 14.58 -7.21 -11.11
C THR A 68 14.34 -5.76 -10.73
N PHE A 69 13.19 -5.49 -10.15
CA PHE A 69 12.75 -4.15 -9.76
C PHE A 69 12.39 -4.16 -8.28
N LEU A 70 12.67 -3.06 -7.58
CA LEU A 70 12.10 -2.86 -6.26
C LEU A 70 10.58 -2.87 -6.40
N ALA A 71 9.89 -3.61 -5.54
CA ALA A 71 8.44 -3.60 -5.56
C ALA A 71 7.94 -2.15 -5.36
N ASP A 72 6.91 -1.77 -6.10
CA ASP A 72 6.30 -0.43 -5.98
C ASP A 72 5.79 -0.16 -4.56
N VAL A 73 5.64 -1.24 -3.82
CA VAL A 73 5.32 -1.26 -2.41
C VAL A 73 6.27 -2.26 -1.76
N LEU A 74 7.13 -1.80 -0.84
CA LEU A 74 7.80 -2.70 0.09
C LEU A 74 6.70 -3.40 0.89
N HIS A 75 6.33 -4.61 0.47
CA HIS A 75 5.53 -5.47 1.34
C HIS A 75 6.47 -5.96 2.45
N PRO A 76 6.22 -5.64 3.71
CA PRO A 76 6.76 -6.46 4.79
C PRO A 76 6.33 -7.90 4.51
N ALA A 77 7.17 -8.88 4.84
CA ALA A 77 6.93 -10.31 4.67
C ALA A 77 5.44 -10.60 4.81
N ALA A 78 4.86 -11.20 3.77
CA ALA A 78 3.41 -11.22 3.50
C ALA A 78 2.58 -11.23 4.79
N VAL A 79 2.16 -10.05 5.21
CA VAL A 79 1.22 -9.94 6.33
C VAL A 79 -0.09 -10.45 5.79
N THR A 80 -0.37 -11.71 6.06
CA THR A 80 -1.63 -12.33 5.66
C THR A 80 -2.68 -12.02 6.71
N ALA A 81 -3.79 -11.44 6.30
CA ALA A 81 -4.97 -11.38 7.16
C ALA A 81 -5.47 -12.82 7.41
N PRO A 82 -6.06 -13.11 8.59
CA PRO A 82 -6.72 -14.38 8.82
C PRO A 82 -7.71 -14.70 7.70
N ALA A 83 -7.67 -15.93 7.18
CA ALA A 83 -8.43 -16.31 5.98
C ALA A 83 -9.96 -16.25 6.18
N ASP A 84 -10.40 -16.29 7.42
CA ASP A 84 -11.81 -16.24 7.86
C ASP A 84 -12.28 -14.83 8.25
N THR A 85 -11.45 -13.80 8.02
CA THR A 85 -11.81 -12.41 8.34
C THR A 85 -13.07 -11.99 7.57
N SER A 86 -14.10 -11.60 8.32
CA SER A 86 -15.36 -11.14 7.76
C SER A 86 -15.28 -9.69 7.27
N PRO A 87 -16.13 -9.26 6.32
CA PRO A 87 -16.21 -7.86 5.91
C PRO A 87 -16.57 -6.89 7.04
N ALA A 88 -17.32 -7.33 8.04
CA ALA A 88 -17.66 -6.52 9.20
C ALA A 88 -16.41 -6.25 10.07
N GLU A 89 -15.55 -7.26 10.28
CA GLU A 89 -14.27 -7.09 10.98
C GLU A 89 -13.32 -6.17 10.21
N ILE A 90 -13.26 -6.30 8.89
CA ILE A 90 -12.46 -5.38 8.05
C ILE A 90 -12.95 -3.94 8.24
N MET A 91 -14.25 -3.69 8.15
CA MET A 91 -14.82 -2.35 8.32
C MET A 91 -14.62 -1.81 9.74
N ALA A 92 -14.73 -2.66 10.77
CA ALA A 92 -14.45 -2.26 12.16
C ALA A 92 -13.00 -1.80 12.33
N ALA A 93 -12.02 -2.56 11.81
CA ALA A 93 -10.61 -2.20 11.84
C ALA A 93 -10.33 -0.91 11.07
N ARG A 94 -10.89 -0.75 9.87
CA ARG A 94 -10.77 0.46 9.05
C ARG A 94 -11.28 1.71 9.79
N ARG A 95 -12.46 1.63 10.37
CA ARG A 95 -13.09 2.75 11.10
C ARG A 95 -12.33 3.15 12.36
N LEU A 96 -11.59 2.24 12.98
CA LEU A 96 -10.72 2.54 14.11
C LEU A 96 -9.40 3.18 13.68
N LEU A 97 -8.77 2.66 12.64
CA LEU A 97 -7.41 3.02 12.27
C LEU A 97 -7.33 4.20 11.29
N GLU A 98 -8.06 4.15 10.17
CA GLU A 98 -7.85 5.07 9.06
C GLU A 98 -8.18 6.55 9.38
N PRO A 99 -9.20 6.89 10.20
CA PRO A 99 -9.41 8.28 10.61
C PRO A 99 -8.23 8.86 11.40
N GLN A 100 -7.60 8.04 12.26
CA GLN A 100 -6.43 8.47 13.01
C GLN A 100 -5.21 8.66 12.10
N LEU A 101 -5.03 7.78 11.12
CA LEU A 101 -4.00 7.92 10.10
C LEU A 101 -4.18 9.20 9.28
N ALA A 102 -5.41 9.54 8.87
CA ALA A 102 -5.71 10.77 8.15
C ALA A 102 -5.35 12.02 8.98
N GLY A 103 -5.74 12.06 10.24
CA GLY A 103 -5.39 13.16 11.15
C GLY A 103 -3.88 13.29 11.38
N LEU A 104 -3.15 12.17 11.50
CA LEU A 104 -1.69 12.18 11.62
C LEU A 104 -1.04 12.62 10.31
N ALA A 105 -1.47 12.11 9.16
CA ALA A 105 -0.96 12.49 7.86
C ALA A 105 -1.13 13.99 7.56
N ALA A 106 -2.24 14.60 7.99
CA ALA A 106 -2.44 16.04 7.86
C ALA A 106 -1.31 16.84 8.52
N ARG A 107 -0.74 16.33 9.62
CA ARG A 107 0.36 17.00 10.37
C ARG A 107 1.74 16.69 9.82
N SER A 108 1.95 15.44 9.32
CA SER A 108 3.29 14.90 9.03
C SER A 108 3.59 14.75 7.54
N ALA A 109 2.59 14.67 6.66
CA ALA A 109 2.81 14.45 5.25
C ALA A 109 3.66 15.55 4.63
N THR A 110 4.66 15.19 3.84
CA THR A 110 5.46 16.12 3.04
C THR A 110 4.68 16.61 1.83
N GLN A 111 5.20 17.61 1.13
CA GLN A 111 4.61 18.06 -0.14
C GLN A 111 4.56 16.94 -1.18
N ALA A 112 5.62 16.12 -1.26
CA ALA A 112 5.68 14.96 -2.16
C ALA A 112 4.62 13.88 -1.81
N ASP A 113 4.30 13.71 -0.52
CA ASP A 113 3.23 12.81 -0.10
C ASP A 113 1.86 13.33 -0.53
N LEU A 114 1.60 14.62 -0.35
CA LEU A 114 0.35 15.25 -0.79
C LEU A 114 0.17 15.12 -2.32
N GLU A 115 1.22 15.35 -3.09
CA GLU A 115 1.19 15.19 -4.56
C GLU A 115 0.89 13.73 -4.96
N ARG A 116 1.43 12.74 -4.22
CA ARG A 116 1.14 11.31 -4.41
C ARG A 116 -0.32 11.01 -4.09
N ILE A 117 -0.84 11.51 -2.96
CA ILE A 117 -2.24 11.35 -2.54
C ILE A 117 -3.18 11.96 -3.59
N GLU A 118 -2.92 13.18 -4.04
CA GLU A 118 -3.69 13.82 -5.11
C GLU A 118 -3.61 13.05 -6.43
N GLY A 119 -2.46 12.46 -6.72
CA GLY A 119 -2.27 11.60 -7.89
C GLY A 119 -3.19 10.38 -7.85
N CYS A 120 -3.35 9.74 -6.69
CA CYS A 120 -4.29 8.63 -6.51
C CYS A 120 -5.75 9.10 -6.66
N LEU A 121 -6.11 10.23 -6.06
CA LEU A 121 -7.45 10.83 -6.18
C LEU A 121 -7.83 11.07 -7.66
N ARG A 122 -6.96 11.76 -8.40
CA ARG A 122 -7.23 12.06 -9.82
C ARG A 122 -7.41 10.80 -10.66
N ARG A 123 -6.57 9.78 -10.45
CA ARG A 123 -6.64 8.52 -11.19
C ARG A 123 -7.88 7.72 -10.82
N GLY A 124 -8.30 7.74 -9.55
CA GLY A 124 -9.56 7.16 -9.10
C GLY A 124 -10.75 7.80 -9.77
N GLY A 125 -10.80 9.14 -9.86
CA GLY A 125 -11.86 9.87 -10.56
C GLY A 125 -11.89 9.63 -12.08
N ALA A 126 -10.75 9.29 -12.68
CA ALA A 126 -10.62 8.96 -14.11
C ALA A 126 -10.78 7.46 -14.41
N ALA A 127 -11.03 6.61 -13.41
CA ALA A 127 -11.14 5.17 -13.60
C ALA A 127 -12.36 4.81 -14.47
N ALA A 128 -12.13 4.02 -15.51
CA ALA A 128 -13.16 3.64 -16.47
C ALA A 128 -14.21 2.67 -15.87
N ASP A 129 -13.81 1.86 -14.90
CA ASP A 129 -14.62 0.81 -14.32
C ASP A 129 -14.51 0.70 -12.79
N ALA A 130 -15.31 -0.17 -12.22
CA ALA A 130 -15.31 -0.40 -10.77
C ALA A 130 -14.00 -1.00 -10.25
N ARG A 131 -13.31 -1.80 -11.05
CA ARG A 131 -12.05 -2.42 -10.67
C ARG A 131 -10.93 -1.37 -10.58
N GLY A 132 -10.78 -0.56 -11.61
CA GLY A 132 -9.81 0.52 -11.62
C GLY A 132 -10.07 1.54 -10.51
N PHE A 133 -11.36 1.84 -10.22
CA PHE A 133 -11.72 2.68 -9.08
C PHE A 133 -11.25 2.07 -7.75
N GLU A 134 -11.51 0.79 -7.49
CA GLU A 134 -11.09 0.12 -6.25
C GLU A 134 -9.57 0.02 -6.09
N GLU A 135 -8.84 -0.16 -7.19
CA GLU A 135 -7.37 -0.14 -7.17
C GLU A 135 -6.83 1.22 -6.71
N TRP A 136 -7.40 2.31 -7.25
CA TRP A 136 -6.99 3.66 -6.86
C TRP A 136 -7.53 4.09 -5.49
N ASP A 137 -8.71 3.62 -5.07
CA ASP A 137 -9.25 3.75 -3.71
C ASP A 137 -8.26 3.16 -2.70
N SER A 138 -7.82 1.92 -2.93
CA SER A 138 -6.83 1.27 -2.07
C SER A 138 -5.50 2.02 -2.05
N ALA A 139 -5.04 2.50 -3.20
CA ALA A 139 -3.81 3.25 -3.32
C ALA A 139 -3.88 4.61 -2.58
N LEU A 140 -5.04 5.30 -2.64
CA LEU A 140 -5.28 6.56 -1.92
C LEU A 140 -5.18 6.37 -0.41
N HIS A 141 -5.91 5.42 0.15
CA HIS A 141 -5.90 5.14 1.58
C HIS A 141 -4.49 4.75 2.06
N ARG A 142 -3.77 3.95 1.25
CA ARG A 142 -2.39 3.59 1.54
C ARG A 142 -1.43 4.78 1.48
N ALA A 143 -1.60 5.67 0.51
CA ALA A 143 -0.78 6.88 0.39
C ALA A 143 -0.99 7.82 1.60
N ILE A 144 -2.22 7.91 2.13
CA ILE A 144 -2.52 8.63 3.37
C ILE A 144 -1.78 8.00 4.55
N ALA A 145 -1.84 6.66 4.70
CA ALA A 145 -1.13 5.95 5.75
C ALA A 145 0.39 6.17 5.68
N LEU A 146 0.99 6.13 4.48
CA LEU A 146 2.41 6.45 4.25
C LEU A 146 2.77 7.87 4.68
N GLY A 147 1.89 8.84 4.47
CA GLY A 147 2.07 10.24 4.86
C GLY A 147 2.16 10.46 6.38
N THR A 148 1.92 9.44 7.19
CA THR A 148 2.16 9.49 8.65
C THR A 148 3.66 9.35 9.00
N HIS A 149 4.50 8.86 8.09
CA HIS A 149 5.91 8.53 8.30
C HIS A 149 6.16 7.63 9.52
N ASN A 150 5.19 6.79 9.88
CA ASN A 150 5.26 5.86 11.00
C ASN A 150 5.21 4.41 10.50
N GLY A 151 6.37 3.74 10.51
CA GLY A 151 6.51 2.37 9.99
C GLY A 151 5.63 1.35 10.72
N LEU A 152 5.39 1.52 12.04
CA LEU A 152 4.51 0.61 12.79
C LEU A 152 3.05 0.78 12.36
N LEU A 153 2.57 2.02 12.23
CA LEU A 153 1.22 2.30 11.73
C LEU A 153 1.04 1.81 10.29
N MET A 154 2.08 1.91 9.47
CA MET A 154 2.06 1.38 8.11
C MET A 154 1.92 -0.15 8.10
N THR A 155 2.65 -0.87 8.97
CA THR A 155 2.52 -2.32 9.13
C THR A 155 1.10 -2.72 9.55
N LEU A 156 0.51 -2.00 10.50
CA LEU A 156 -0.89 -2.23 10.93
C LEU A 156 -1.87 -1.98 9.78
N PHE A 157 -1.67 -0.90 9.02
CA PHE A 157 -2.49 -0.61 7.85
C PHE A 157 -2.37 -1.71 6.78
N ASP A 158 -1.16 -2.12 6.43
CA ASP A 158 -0.94 -3.15 5.40
C ASP A 158 -1.52 -4.51 5.83
N THR A 159 -1.43 -4.86 7.13
CA THR A 159 -2.09 -6.04 7.70
C THR A 159 -3.60 -6.01 7.49
N MET A 160 -4.23 -4.91 7.88
CA MET A 160 -5.66 -4.69 7.71
C MET A 160 -6.05 -4.68 6.22
N ASN A 161 -5.25 -3.99 5.39
CA ASN A 161 -5.53 -3.86 3.96
C ASN A 161 -5.36 -5.19 3.20
N ALA A 162 -4.50 -6.10 3.68
CA ALA A 162 -4.38 -7.45 3.12
C ALA A 162 -5.71 -8.22 3.17
N ALA A 163 -6.55 -7.98 4.19
CA ALA A 163 -7.88 -8.58 4.28
C ALA A 163 -8.82 -8.17 3.13
N ARG A 164 -8.59 -7.01 2.50
CA ARG A 164 -9.38 -6.55 1.34
C ARG A 164 -9.11 -7.35 0.06
N THR A 165 -8.05 -8.16 0.03
CA THR A 165 -7.76 -9.07 -1.08
C THR A 165 -8.55 -10.38 -0.98
N LEU A 166 -9.19 -10.67 0.16
CA LEU A 166 -9.99 -11.87 0.35
C LEU A 166 -11.18 -11.92 -0.60
N PRO A 167 -11.52 -13.10 -1.15
CA PRO A 167 -12.64 -13.26 -2.11
C PRO A 167 -13.98 -12.73 -1.61
N VAL A 168 -14.24 -12.86 -0.30
CA VAL A 168 -15.48 -12.38 0.34
C VAL A 168 -15.62 -10.86 0.24
N TRP A 169 -14.54 -10.12 0.46
CA TRP A 169 -14.53 -8.66 0.30
C TRP A 169 -14.74 -8.26 -1.15
N GLY A 170 -13.97 -8.81 -2.08
CA GLY A 170 -14.09 -8.52 -3.50
C GLY A 170 -15.49 -8.82 -4.06
N GLY A 171 -16.14 -9.87 -3.56
CA GLY A 171 -17.52 -10.22 -3.90
C GLY A 171 -18.52 -9.15 -3.48
N LEU A 172 -18.40 -8.64 -2.24
CA LEU A 172 -19.26 -7.57 -1.73
C LEU A 172 -19.03 -6.25 -2.46
N LYS A 173 -17.78 -5.86 -2.66
CA LYS A 173 -17.41 -4.62 -3.36
C LYS A 173 -17.99 -4.59 -4.78
N ARG A 174 -17.88 -5.67 -5.54
CA ARG A 174 -18.47 -5.74 -6.90
C ARG A 174 -19.99 -5.55 -6.90
N ARG A 175 -20.69 -6.11 -5.92
CA ARG A 175 -22.16 -5.95 -5.80
C ARG A 175 -22.58 -4.57 -5.35
N SER A 176 -21.79 -3.92 -4.51
CA SER A 176 -22.10 -2.60 -3.95
C SER A 176 -21.60 -1.43 -4.80
N SER A 177 -20.72 -1.66 -5.78
CA SER A 177 -20.10 -0.59 -6.57
C SER A 177 -20.99 -0.17 -7.75
N THR A 178 -21.87 0.81 -7.52
CA THR A 178 -22.63 1.48 -8.60
C THR A 178 -21.89 2.75 -9.06
N PRO A 179 -22.17 3.27 -10.27
CA PRO A 179 -21.59 4.55 -10.73
C PRO A 179 -21.87 5.69 -9.75
N GLU A 180 -23.08 5.79 -9.21
CA GLU A 180 -23.49 6.83 -8.27
C GLU A 180 -22.66 6.76 -6.98
N ARG A 181 -22.51 5.56 -6.40
CA ARG A 181 -21.70 5.36 -5.19
C ARG A 181 -20.22 5.68 -5.42
N ARG A 182 -19.70 5.43 -6.62
CA ARG A 182 -18.31 5.82 -6.94
C ARG A 182 -18.14 7.34 -6.99
N LEU A 183 -19.15 8.07 -7.49
CA LEU A 183 -19.14 9.54 -7.45
C LEU A 183 -19.19 10.06 -6.01
N ASP A 184 -20.03 9.48 -5.16
CA ASP A 184 -20.10 9.83 -3.73
C ASP A 184 -18.77 9.58 -3.03
N TYR A 185 -18.16 8.41 -3.24
CA TYR A 185 -16.83 8.10 -2.66
C TYR A 185 -15.75 9.01 -3.18
N HIS A 186 -15.78 9.38 -4.47
CA HIS A 186 -14.83 10.33 -5.02
C HIS A 186 -14.99 11.74 -4.41
N ALA A 187 -16.21 12.17 -4.14
CA ALA A 187 -16.48 13.42 -3.44
C ALA A 187 -15.97 13.37 -1.99
N ASP A 188 -16.20 12.28 -1.28
CA ASP A 188 -15.66 12.06 0.07
C ASP A 188 -14.12 12.11 0.07
N HIS A 189 -13.47 11.40 -0.85
CA HIS A 189 -12.02 11.40 -1.00
C HIS A 189 -11.48 12.80 -1.30
N THR A 190 -12.20 13.57 -2.12
CA THR A 190 -11.84 14.97 -2.41
C THR A 190 -11.84 15.80 -1.13
N ALA A 191 -12.88 15.66 -0.29
CA ALA A 191 -12.98 16.39 0.98
C ALA A 191 -11.84 15.99 1.96
N ILE A 192 -11.46 14.69 2.00
CA ILE A 192 -10.32 14.23 2.80
C ILE A 192 -9.02 14.89 2.31
N VAL A 193 -8.78 14.87 0.99
CA VAL A 193 -7.54 15.43 0.41
C VAL A 193 -7.46 16.94 0.63
N VAL A 194 -8.57 17.66 0.55
CA VAL A 194 -8.61 19.11 0.88
C VAL A 194 -8.17 19.33 2.32
N ALA A 195 -8.74 18.61 3.29
CA ALA A 195 -8.37 18.74 4.69
C ALA A 195 -6.88 18.40 4.96
N LEU A 196 -6.33 17.38 4.25
CA LEU A 196 -4.89 17.05 4.32
C LEU A 196 -4.02 18.22 3.80
N ARG A 197 -4.41 18.87 2.71
CA ARG A 197 -3.68 20.03 2.14
C ARG A 197 -3.73 21.23 3.07
N GLU A 198 -4.87 21.48 3.68
CA GLU A 198 -5.08 22.56 4.66
C GLU A 198 -4.41 22.28 6.00
N ARG A 199 -3.81 21.08 6.16
CA ARG A 199 -3.20 20.64 7.42
C ARG A 199 -4.19 20.58 8.59
N ASP A 200 -5.48 20.48 8.30
CA ASP A 200 -6.54 20.36 9.28
C ASP A 200 -6.69 18.89 9.70
N ALA A 201 -6.05 18.53 10.80
CA ALA A 201 -6.03 17.15 11.30
C ALA A 201 -7.40 16.67 11.81
N ASP A 202 -8.21 17.56 12.34
CA ASP A 202 -9.52 17.20 12.87
C ASP A 202 -10.52 17.04 11.71
N ALA A 203 -10.52 17.97 10.75
CA ALA A 203 -11.30 17.80 9.53
C ALA A 203 -10.89 16.53 8.75
N ALA A 204 -9.59 16.26 8.57
CA ALA A 204 -9.13 15.04 7.88
C ALA A 204 -9.63 13.76 8.57
N ARG A 205 -9.58 13.72 9.90
CA ARG A 205 -10.11 12.61 10.71
C ARG A 205 -11.61 12.45 10.53
N ASP A 206 -12.35 13.53 10.61
CA ASP A 206 -13.81 13.50 10.55
C ASP A 206 -14.31 13.12 9.16
N ARG A 207 -13.72 13.69 8.08
CA ARG A 207 -14.06 13.30 6.70
C ARG A 207 -13.75 11.84 6.42
N MET A 208 -12.63 11.30 6.91
CA MET A 208 -12.33 9.87 6.77
C MET A 208 -13.36 9.00 7.54
N ARG A 209 -13.78 9.43 8.72
CA ARG A 209 -14.80 8.71 9.51
C ARG A 209 -16.15 8.71 8.79
N GLU A 210 -16.58 9.84 8.24
CA GLU A 210 -17.82 9.97 7.46
C GLU A 210 -17.79 9.07 6.22
N HIS A 211 -16.68 9.12 5.46
CA HIS A 211 -16.45 8.26 4.31
C HIS A 211 -16.60 6.77 4.66
N LEU A 212 -15.88 6.31 5.69
CA LEU A 212 -15.90 4.90 6.09
C LEU A 212 -17.26 4.46 6.67
N SER A 213 -18.02 5.36 7.28
CA SER A 213 -19.38 5.08 7.72
C SER A 213 -20.30 4.84 6.52
N ARG A 214 -20.22 5.71 5.51
CA ARG A 214 -20.98 5.54 4.24
C ARG A 214 -20.59 4.24 3.52
N VAL A 215 -19.30 3.93 3.43
CA VAL A 215 -18.81 2.67 2.86
C VAL A 215 -19.37 1.48 3.61
N SER A 216 -19.37 1.52 4.96
CA SER A 216 -19.92 0.45 5.80
C SER A 216 -21.41 0.23 5.57
N GLU A 217 -22.19 1.31 5.51
CA GLU A 217 -23.61 1.25 5.22
C GLU A 217 -23.90 0.62 3.85
N HIS A 218 -23.16 1.03 2.83
CA HIS A 218 -23.33 0.50 1.48
C HIS A 218 -22.90 -0.96 1.33
N LEU A 219 -21.93 -1.42 2.12
CA LEU A 219 -21.43 -2.80 2.06
C LEU A 219 -22.23 -3.76 2.93
N LEU A 220 -22.64 -3.32 4.13
CA LEU A 220 -23.21 -4.17 5.17
C LEU A 220 -24.69 -3.90 5.44
N GLY A 221 -25.21 -2.72 5.09
CA GLY A 221 -26.59 -2.29 5.32
C GLY A 221 -27.60 -2.72 4.25
N GLY A 222 -27.19 -3.52 3.30
CA GLY A 222 -28.05 -4.01 2.22
C GLY A 222 -28.85 -5.26 2.64
N HIS A 223 -29.84 -5.08 3.51
CA HIS A 223 -30.94 -6.04 3.72
C HIS A 223 -32.25 -5.28 3.67
#